data_51439d27ba4d8972dc4898e15f2d59a3
#
_entry.id   51439d27ba4d8972dc4898e15f2d59a3
#
_cell.length_a   1.000
_cell.length_b   1.000
_cell.length_c   1.000
_cell.angle_alpha   90.00
_cell.angle_beta   90.00
_cell.angle_gamma   90.00
#
_symmetry.space_group_name_H-M   'P 1'
#
loop_
_entity.id
_entity.type
_entity.pdbx_description
1 polymer ?
#
loop_
_entity_poly.entity_id
_entity_poly.type
_entity_poly.pdbx_seq_one_letter_code
_entity_poly.pdbx_strand_id
1 'polypeptide(L)'
;MIVSIISQGFVWAILGLGIFMTFRILNFPDMTTEGSFPLGGAVAVTLITKGVNPFLATLLAVGAGCLAGMVAGLLYTKGKIPTLLSGILVMTSCYSIMLLIMGRANLGLLGTKQIQDALPFDSDLNQLLTGLIFVSLVIALMLFFLDTKLGQAYIATGDNPDMARSFGIHTGRMELMGLVLSNGVIALAGALIAQQEGYADVSRGIGVIVVGLASLIIGEVIFKSLNLAERLVTIVVGSIAYQFLVWAVIALGFNTSYLRLYSAVILAVCLMIPTFKQTILKGAKLSK
;
A
#
# COMPACT_ATOMS: atom_id res chain seq x y z
N MET A 1 0.55 -18.03 -15.84
CA MET A 1 1.61 -17.88 -14.81
C MET A 1 2.30 -16.51 -14.82
N ILE A 2 3.06 -16.12 -15.85
CA ILE A 2 3.71 -14.78 -15.91
C ILE A 2 2.66 -13.67 -15.84
N VAL A 3 1.58 -13.80 -16.57
CA VAL A 3 0.45 -12.84 -16.54
C VAL A 3 -0.12 -12.67 -15.14
N SER A 4 -0.30 -13.76 -14.41
CA SER A 4 -0.80 -13.74 -13.02
C SER A 4 0.17 -13.03 -12.06
N ILE A 5 1.50 -13.22 -12.20
CA ILE A 5 2.50 -12.51 -11.40
C ILE A 5 2.45 -11.00 -11.65
N ILE A 6 2.37 -10.59 -12.92
CA ILE A 6 2.29 -9.18 -13.30
C ILE A 6 0.97 -8.56 -12.80
N SER A 7 -0.14 -9.28 -12.92
CA SER A 7 -1.45 -8.85 -12.42
C SER A 7 -1.41 -8.59 -10.90
N GLN A 8 -0.88 -9.53 -10.14
CA GLN A 8 -0.66 -9.33 -8.70
C GLN A 8 0.26 -8.15 -8.44
N GLY A 9 1.35 -8.01 -9.21
CA GLY A 9 2.27 -6.88 -9.12
C GLY A 9 1.57 -5.52 -9.23
N PHE A 10 0.61 -5.37 -10.15
CA PHE A 10 -0.16 -4.13 -10.30
C PHE A 10 -1.02 -3.82 -9.07
N VAL A 11 -1.69 -4.81 -8.51
CA VAL A 11 -2.55 -4.57 -7.34
C VAL A 11 -1.72 -4.29 -6.08
N TRP A 12 -0.61 -5.02 -5.89
CA TRP A 12 0.33 -4.72 -4.81
C TRP A 12 1.03 -3.37 -4.97
N ALA A 13 1.20 -2.88 -6.22
CA ALA A 13 1.72 -1.54 -6.46
C ALA A 13 0.81 -0.44 -5.89
N ILE A 14 -0.53 -0.63 -5.92
CA ILE A 14 -1.47 0.30 -5.29
C ILE A 14 -1.20 0.45 -3.80
N LEU A 15 -0.91 -0.66 -3.10
CA LEU A 15 -0.46 -0.61 -1.71
C LEU A 15 0.83 0.19 -1.55
N GLY A 16 1.83 -0.08 -2.40
CA GLY A 16 3.11 0.64 -2.41
C GLY A 16 2.92 2.14 -2.62
N LEU A 17 2.01 2.55 -3.51
CA LEU A 17 1.64 3.95 -3.74
C LEU A 17 1.00 4.60 -2.51
N GLY A 18 0.12 3.89 -1.80
CA GLY A 18 -0.43 4.36 -0.54
C GLY A 18 0.67 4.58 0.52
N ILE A 19 1.55 3.61 0.71
CA ILE A 19 2.67 3.71 1.65
C ILE A 19 3.66 4.82 1.25
N PHE A 20 3.87 5.05 -0.04
CA PHE A 20 4.70 6.15 -0.54
C PHE A 20 4.21 7.51 -0.04
N MET A 21 2.89 7.73 0.01
CA MET A 21 2.34 8.99 0.53
C MET A 21 2.73 9.24 1.98
N THR A 22 2.57 8.28 2.87
CA THR A 22 2.86 8.47 4.29
C THR A 22 4.34 8.33 4.59
N PHE A 23 4.98 7.28 4.12
CA PHE A 23 6.35 6.94 4.51
C PHE A 23 7.39 7.79 3.80
N ARG A 24 7.19 8.08 2.49
CA ARG A 24 8.19 8.79 1.68
C ARG A 24 7.94 10.29 1.58
N ILE A 25 6.68 10.72 1.44
CA ILE A 25 6.37 12.14 1.34
C ILE A 25 6.28 12.76 2.73
N LEU A 26 5.47 12.23 3.66
CA LEU A 26 5.30 12.79 5.01
C LEU A 26 6.40 12.41 6.00
N ASN A 27 7.26 11.43 5.69
CA ASN A 27 8.18 10.81 6.65
C ASN A 27 7.47 10.29 7.92
N PHE A 28 6.27 9.76 7.74
CA PHE A 28 5.39 9.29 8.81
C PHE A 28 5.29 7.75 8.79
N PRO A 29 5.83 7.05 9.79
CA PRO A 29 5.71 5.60 9.89
C PRO A 29 4.28 5.21 10.31
N ASP A 30 3.41 4.94 9.32
CA ASP A 30 1.99 4.64 9.53
C ASP A 30 1.74 3.14 9.67
N MET A 31 1.55 2.68 10.91
CA MET A 31 1.16 1.30 11.21
C MET A 31 -0.34 1.02 10.97
N THR A 32 -1.15 2.04 10.71
CA THR A 32 -2.57 1.88 10.36
C THR A 32 -2.71 1.07 9.06
N THR A 33 -1.71 1.09 8.20
CA THR A 33 -1.62 0.31 6.95
C THR A 33 -1.98 -1.16 7.15
N GLU A 34 -1.47 -1.81 8.21
CA GLU A 34 -1.74 -3.23 8.50
C GLU A 34 -3.18 -3.48 8.95
N GLY A 35 -3.89 -2.44 9.39
CA GLY A 35 -5.32 -2.49 9.72
C GLY A 35 -6.20 -2.12 8.53
N SER A 36 -5.87 -1.05 7.81
CA SER A 36 -6.68 -0.51 6.69
C SER A 36 -6.71 -1.44 5.50
N PHE A 37 -5.60 -2.12 5.20
CA PHE A 37 -5.51 -3.07 4.11
C PHE A 37 -6.51 -4.24 4.26
N PRO A 38 -6.47 -5.05 5.34
CA PRO A 38 -7.45 -6.13 5.50
C PRO A 38 -8.86 -5.60 5.76
N LEU A 39 -9.03 -4.40 6.36
CA LEU A 39 -10.33 -3.77 6.53
C LEU A 39 -10.99 -3.50 5.17
N GLY A 40 -10.24 -3.01 4.19
CA GLY A 40 -10.73 -2.82 2.82
C GLY A 40 -11.23 -4.14 2.21
N GLY A 41 -10.46 -5.22 2.35
CA GLY A 41 -10.86 -6.56 1.93
C GLY A 41 -12.11 -7.07 2.63
N ALA A 42 -12.17 -6.93 3.96
CA ALA A 42 -13.31 -7.36 4.78
C ALA A 42 -14.61 -6.65 4.40
N VAL A 43 -14.56 -5.33 4.21
CA VAL A 43 -15.73 -4.53 3.79
C VAL A 43 -16.18 -4.93 2.40
N ALA A 44 -15.25 -5.00 1.43
CA ALA A 44 -15.58 -5.36 0.04
C ALA A 44 -16.21 -6.75 -0.04
N VAL A 45 -15.57 -7.78 0.55
CA VAL A 45 -16.02 -9.16 0.51
C VAL A 45 -17.38 -9.31 1.20
N THR A 46 -17.57 -8.68 2.36
CA THR A 46 -18.86 -8.75 3.07
C THR A 46 -20.00 -8.11 2.29
N LEU A 47 -19.75 -6.98 1.62
CA LEU A 47 -20.78 -6.32 0.82
C LEU A 47 -21.12 -7.13 -0.44
N ILE A 48 -20.11 -7.68 -1.11
CA ILE A 48 -20.31 -8.52 -2.30
C ILE A 48 -21.09 -9.79 -1.94
N THR A 49 -20.77 -10.46 -0.83
CA THR A 49 -21.54 -11.64 -0.38
C THR A 49 -22.99 -11.30 -0.02
N LYS A 50 -23.30 -10.06 0.33
CA LYS A 50 -24.66 -9.54 0.53
C LYS A 50 -25.35 -9.10 -0.78
N GLY A 51 -24.73 -9.30 -1.94
CA GLY A 51 -25.30 -8.98 -3.26
C GLY A 51 -25.09 -7.52 -3.70
N VAL A 52 -24.24 -6.75 -3.02
CA VAL A 52 -23.89 -5.39 -3.46
C VAL A 52 -22.97 -5.47 -4.68
N ASN A 53 -23.13 -4.52 -5.62
CA ASN A 53 -22.28 -4.43 -6.80
C ASN A 53 -20.80 -4.31 -6.40
N PRO A 54 -19.88 -5.11 -7.00
CA PRO A 54 -18.45 -5.11 -6.64
C PRO A 54 -17.76 -3.75 -6.71
N PHE A 55 -18.12 -2.90 -7.67
CA PHE A 55 -17.57 -1.54 -7.78
C PHE A 55 -17.99 -0.67 -6.60
N LEU A 56 -19.28 -0.73 -6.21
CA LEU A 56 -19.78 0.02 -5.06
C LEU A 56 -19.19 -0.51 -3.75
N ALA A 57 -19.06 -1.83 -3.62
CA ALA A 57 -18.42 -2.46 -2.47
C ALA A 57 -16.96 -2.02 -2.30
N THR A 58 -16.21 -1.93 -3.41
CA THR A 58 -14.82 -1.43 -3.41
C THR A 58 -14.76 0.05 -3.07
N LEU A 59 -15.68 0.88 -3.57
CA LEU A 59 -15.73 2.30 -3.22
C LEU A 59 -16.01 2.51 -1.72
N LEU A 60 -16.93 1.71 -1.15
CA LEU A 60 -17.22 1.74 0.29
C LEU A 60 -16.03 1.25 1.12
N ALA A 61 -15.27 0.28 0.61
CA ALA A 61 -14.03 -0.17 1.24
C ALA A 61 -12.96 0.94 1.30
N VAL A 62 -12.83 1.73 0.23
CA VAL A 62 -11.98 2.95 0.24
C VAL A 62 -12.43 3.91 1.32
N GLY A 63 -13.74 4.15 1.43
CA GLY A 63 -14.33 4.99 2.49
C GLY A 63 -13.98 4.49 3.90
N ALA A 64 -14.04 3.17 4.13
CA ALA A 64 -13.64 2.58 5.42
C ALA A 64 -12.14 2.80 5.72
N GLY A 65 -11.27 2.67 4.72
CA GLY A 65 -9.84 3.00 4.86
C GLY A 65 -9.61 4.49 5.16
N CYS A 66 -10.32 5.39 4.48
CA CYS A 66 -10.27 6.83 4.77
C CYS A 66 -10.68 7.13 6.22
N LEU A 67 -11.72 6.46 6.73
CA LEU A 67 -12.15 6.60 8.13
C LEU A 67 -11.09 6.09 9.11
N ALA A 68 -10.46 4.95 8.83
CA ALA A 68 -9.35 4.45 9.66
C ALA A 68 -8.18 5.44 9.69
N GLY A 69 -7.76 5.94 8.52
CA GLY A 69 -6.72 6.98 8.42
C GLY A 69 -7.11 8.29 9.11
N MET A 70 -8.39 8.69 9.04
CA MET A 70 -8.91 9.86 9.75
C MET A 70 -8.81 9.69 11.27
N VAL A 71 -9.18 8.53 11.81
CA VAL A 71 -9.07 8.26 13.25
C VAL A 71 -7.60 8.29 13.68
N ALA A 72 -6.69 7.64 12.95
CA ALA A 72 -5.25 7.67 13.24
C ALA A 72 -4.70 9.11 13.22
N GLY A 73 -5.06 9.88 12.21
CA GLY A 73 -4.66 11.29 12.09
C GLY A 73 -5.22 12.18 13.18
N LEU A 74 -6.45 11.96 13.65
CA LEU A 74 -7.03 12.69 14.77
C LEU A 74 -6.36 12.34 16.09
N LEU A 75 -6.06 11.05 16.34
CA LEU A 75 -5.32 10.61 17.52
C LEU A 75 -3.92 11.26 17.58
N TYR A 76 -3.26 11.35 16.45
CA TYR A 76 -1.96 12.02 16.35
C TYR A 76 -2.06 13.54 16.49
N THR A 77 -2.87 14.20 15.65
CA THR A 77 -2.88 15.68 15.57
C THR A 77 -3.56 16.34 16.75
N LYS A 78 -4.72 15.83 17.17
CA LYS A 78 -5.50 16.38 18.30
C LYS A 78 -5.22 15.66 19.62
N GLY A 79 -5.08 14.33 19.58
CA GLY A 79 -4.81 13.51 20.76
C GLY A 79 -3.37 13.60 21.25
N LYS A 80 -2.44 14.16 20.42
CA LYS A 80 -1.01 14.25 20.72
C LYS A 80 -0.34 12.90 21.00
N ILE A 81 -0.96 11.82 20.50
CA ILE A 81 -0.42 10.46 20.62
C ILE A 81 0.71 10.30 19.61
N PRO A 82 1.87 9.69 19.97
CA PRO A 82 2.95 9.44 19.04
C PRO A 82 2.50 8.69 17.79
N THR A 83 3.11 8.99 16.64
CA THR A 83 2.75 8.48 15.31
C THR A 83 2.58 6.97 15.29
N LEU A 84 3.59 6.24 15.76
CA LEU A 84 3.60 4.78 15.79
C LEU A 84 2.45 4.22 16.64
N LEU A 85 2.23 4.81 17.82
CA LEU A 85 1.20 4.35 18.76
C LEU A 85 -0.21 4.61 18.22
N SER A 86 -0.45 5.76 17.59
CA SER A 86 -1.75 6.05 16.97
C SER A 86 -2.11 5.04 15.89
N GLY A 87 -1.13 4.65 15.05
CA GLY A 87 -1.30 3.61 14.04
C GLY A 87 -1.60 2.24 14.63
N ILE A 88 -0.87 1.82 15.67
CA ILE A 88 -1.08 0.53 16.34
C ILE A 88 -2.47 0.48 16.99
N LEU A 89 -2.93 1.56 17.64
CA LEU A 89 -4.26 1.62 18.24
C LEU A 89 -5.38 1.44 17.20
N VAL A 90 -5.25 2.09 16.04
CA VAL A 90 -6.24 1.94 14.96
C VAL A 90 -6.15 0.56 14.32
N MET A 91 -4.95 0.04 14.08
CA MET A 91 -4.74 -1.31 13.55
C MET A 91 -5.44 -2.37 14.43
N THR A 92 -5.24 -2.32 15.75
CA THR A 92 -5.88 -3.27 16.68
C THR A 92 -7.39 -3.10 16.74
N SER A 93 -7.89 -1.87 16.62
CA SER A 93 -9.33 -1.59 16.53
C SER A 93 -9.93 -2.14 15.23
N CYS A 94 -9.23 -1.97 14.10
CA CYS A 94 -9.64 -2.51 12.81
C CYS A 94 -9.80 -4.04 12.84
N TYR A 95 -8.94 -4.76 13.57
CA TYR A 95 -9.07 -6.21 13.74
C TYR A 95 -10.45 -6.60 14.32
N SER A 96 -10.87 -5.94 15.40
CA SER A 96 -12.16 -6.20 16.02
C SER A 96 -13.33 -5.78 15.14
N ILE A 97 -13.19 -4.66 14.41
CA ILE A 97 -14.20 -4.18 13.47
C ILE A 97 -14.37 -5.18 12.32
N MET A 98 -13.28 -5.74 11.80
CA MET A 98 -13.34 -6.77 10.75
C MET A 98 -14.09 -8.01 11.22
N LEU A 99 -13.83 -8.52 12.44
CA LEU A 99 -14.54 -9.64 13.01
C LEU A 99 -16.04 -9.34 13.17
N LEU A 100 -16.40 -8.12 13.56
CA LEU A 100 -17.78 -7.68 13.68
C LEU A 100 -18.48 -7.61 12.31
N ILE A 101 -17.81 -7.12 11.27
CA ILE A 101 -18.37 -6.99 9.91
C ILE A 101 -18.54 -8.37 9.24
N MET A 102 -17.51 -9.22 9.32
CA MET A 102 -17.50 -10.54 8.66
C MET A 102 -18.18 -11.63 9.48
N GLY A 103 -18.31 -11.47 10.81
CA GLY A 103 -18.82 -12.47 11.74
C GLY A 103 -17.91 -13.69 11.93
N ARG A 104 -16.77 -13.74 11.25
CA ARG A 104 -15.75 -14.82 11.30
C ARG A 104 -14.38 -14.28 10.85
N ALA A 105 -13.31 -15.04 11.13
CA ALA A 105 -11.97 -14.61 10.80
C ALA A 105 -11.64 -14.64 9.29
N ASN A 106 -12.30 -15.50 8.53
CA ASN A 106 -12.14 -15.65 7.09
C ASN A 106 -13.51 -15.73 6.40
N LEU A 107 -13.70 -14.98 5.30
CA LEU A 107 -14.91 -14.94 4.52
C LEU A 107 -14.60 -15.10 3.03
N GLY A 108 -15.11 -16.15 2.39
CA GLY A 108 -14.90 -16.42 0.96
C GLY A 108 -15.97 -15.80 0.06
N LEU A 109 -15.58 -15.54 -1.19
CA LEU A 109 -16.43 -15.00 -2.29
C LEU A 109 -16.96 -16.10 -3.23
N LEU A 110 -17.18 -17.31 -2.75
CA LEU A 110 -17.61 -18.42 -3.59
C LEU A 110 -18.92 -18.11 -4.32
N GLY A 111 -18.89 -18.20 -5.66
CA GLY A 111 -20.09 -18.07 -6.50
C GLY A 111 -20.58 -16.62 -6.69
N THR A 112 -19.83 -15.60 -6.27
CA THR A 112 -20.19 -14.20 -6.45
C THR A 112 -19.41 -13.55 -7.58
N LYS A 113 -20.03 -12.59 -8.28
CA LYS A 113 -19.34 -11.80 -9.30
C LYS A 113 -18.32 -10.86 -8.64
N GLN A 114 -17.17 -10.73 -9.26
CA GLN A 114 -16.07 -9.86 -8.83
C GLN A 114 -15.87 -8.72 -9.85
N ILE A 115 -15.08 -7.70 -9.51
CA ILE A 115 -14.78 -6.59 -10.46
C ILE A 115 -14.16 -7.12 -11.75
N GLN A 116 -13.27 -8.09 -11.66
CA GLN A 116 -12.60 -8.68 -12.81
C GLN A 116 -13.57 -9.38 -13.78
N ASP A 117 -14.74 -9.85 -13.31
CA ASP A 117 -15.75 -10.49 -14.14
C ASP A 117 -16.57 -9.48 -14.98
N ALA A 118 -16.33 -8.17 -14.79
CA ALA A 118 -16.97 -7.13 -15.59
C ALA A 118 -16.39 -7.02 -17.00
N LEU A 119 -15.21 -7.56 -17.24
CA LEU A 119 -14.56 -7.55 -18.57
C LEU A 119 -14.85 -8.87 -19.31
N PRO A 120 -15.04 -8.82 -20.65
CA PRO A 120 -15.45 -9.97 -21.44
C PRO A 120 -14.27 -10.83 -21.96
N PHE A 121 -13.15 -10.87 -21.27
CA PHE A 121 -11.95 -11.62 -21.67
C PHE A 121 -11.71 -12.84 -20.78
N ASP A 122 -10.60 -13.55 -21.03
CA ASP A 122 -10.18 -14.65 -20.19
C ASP A 122 -9.82 -14.17 -18.77
N SER A 123 -10.01 -15.04 -17.78
CA SER A 123 -9.81 -14.74 -16.36
C SER A 123 -8.45 -14.09 -16.07
N ASP A 124 -7.37 -14.59 -16.66
CA ASP A 124 -6.00 -14.04 -16.48
C ASP A 124 -5.86 -12.63 -17.07
N LEU A 125 -6.45 -12.40 -18.26
CA LEU A 125 -6.45 -11.07 -18.89
C LEU A 125 -7.33 -10.07 -18.15
N ASN A 126 -8.48 -10.52 -17.64
CA ASN A 126 -9.37 -9.69 -16.85
C ASN A 126 -8.69 -9.19 -15.56
N GLN A 127 -7.98 -10.07 -14.87
CA GLN A 127 -7.20 -9.69 -13.68
C GLN A 127 -6.09 -8.68 -14.02
N LEU A 128 -5.36 -8.91 -15.11
CA LEU A 128 -4.29 -8.03 -15.56
C LEU A 128 -4.82 -6.64 -15.92
N LEU A 129 -5.89 -6.57 -16.72
CA LEU A 129 -6.48 -5.31 -17.17
C LEU A 129 -7.09 -4.56 -15.98
N THR A 130 -7.76 -5.24 -15.07
CA THR A 130 -8.31 -4.64 -13.86
C THR A 130 -7.18 -4.03 -13.01
N GLY A 131 -6.11 -4.76 -12.74
CA GLY A 131 -4.95 -4.25 -12.01
C GLY A 131 -4.31 -3.04 -12.69
N LEU A 132 -4.12 -3.10 -14.03
CA LEU A 132 -3.56 -2.01 -14.81
C LEU A 132 -4.44 -0.74 -14.78
N ILE A 133 -5.76 -0.90 -14.94
CA ILE A 133 -6.71 0.22 -14.89
C ILE A 133 -6.67 0.89 -13.53
N PHE A 134 -6.76 0.13 -12.43
CA PHE A 134 -6.79 0.70 -11.10
C PHE A 134 -5.45 1.34 -10.70
N VAL A 135 -4.30 0.73 -11.02
CA VAL A 135 -2.99 1.33 -10.71
C VAL A 135 -2.77 2.61 -11.52
N SER A 136 -3.17 2.63 -12.80
CA SER A 136 -3.07 3.83 -13.65
C SER A 136 -3.99 4.95 -13.15
N LEU A 137 -5.20 4.60 -12.71
CA LEU A 137 -6.15 5.55 -12.11
C LEU A 137 -5.58 6.16 -10.83
N VAL A 138 -5.02 5.32 -9.94
CA VAL A 138 -4.42 5.79 -8.68
C VAL A 138 -3.23 6.70 -8.96
N ILE A 139 -2.33 6.34 -9.90
CA ILE A 139 -1.21 7.18 -10.30
C ILE A 139 -1.69 8.52 -10.85
N ALA A 140 -2.69 8.52 -11.73
CA ALA A 140 -3.25 9.75 -12.31
C ALA A 140 -3.85 10.65 -11.22
N LEU A 141 -4.63 10.09 -10.30
CA LEU A 141 -5.20 10.84 -9.16
C LEU A 141 -4.13 11.38 -8.22
N MET A 142 -3.08 10.60 -7.94
CA MET A 142 -1.96 11.05 -7.12
C MET A 142 -1.19 12.19 -7.78
N LEU A 143 -0.88 12.09 -9.07
CA LEU A 143 -0.20 13.15 -9.81
C LEU A 143 -1.05 14.42 -9.82
N PHE A 144 -2.33 14.29 -10.15
CA PHE A 144 -3.26 15.42 -10.12
C PHE A 144 -3.30 16.08 -8.74
N PHE A 145 -3.38 15.28 -7.65
CA PHE A 145 -3.38 15.80 -6.29
C PHE A 145 -2.06 16.50 -5.95
N LEU A 146 -0.91 15.88 -6.24
CA LEU A 146 0.40 16.41 -5.87
C LEU A 146 0.78 17.69 -6.65
N ASP A 147 0.22 17.89 -7.84
CA ASP A 147 0.39 19.12 -8.62
C ASP A 147 -0.49 20.29 -8.11
N THR A 148 -1.50 20.03 -7.26
CA THR A 148 -2.32 21.08 -6.65
C THR A 148 -1.56 21.87 -5.58
N LYS A 149 -2.07 23.06 -5.24
CA LYS A 149 -1.53 23.85 -4.11
C LYS A 149 -1.58 23.09 -2.78
N LEU A 150 -2.60 22.25 -2.57
CA LEU A 150 -2.70 21.38 -1.39
C LEU A 150 -1.64 20.28 -1.40
N GLY A 151 -1.40 19.65 -2.55
CA GLY A 151 -0.36 18.66 -2.71
C GLY A 151 1.05 19.22 -2.51
N GLN A 152 1.31 20.43 -2.99
CA GLN A 152 2.60 21.10 -2.75
C GLN A 152 2.78 21.45 -1.26
N ALA A 153 1.72 21.91 -0.57
CA ALA A 153 1.74 22.14 0.87
C ALA A 153 1.95 20.83 1.66
N TYR A 154 1.39 19.73 1.16
CA TYR A 154 1.58 18.40 1.71
C TYR A 154 3.05 17.93 1.60
N ILE A 155 3.66 18.08 0.42
CA ILE A 155 5.09 17.76 0.20
C ILE A 155 5.98 18.63 1.09
N ALA A 156 5.74 19.95 1.13
CA ALA A 156 6.50 20.87 1.97
C ALA A 156 6.40 20.54 3.47
N THR A 157 5.25 20.01 3.91
CA THR A 157 5.04 19.56 5.29
C THR A 157 5.92 18.36 5.64
N GLY A 158 6.08 17.43 4.71
CA GLY A 158 6.95 16.26 4.92
C GLY A 158 8.44 16.57 4.83
N ASP A 159 8.82 17.50 3.94
CA ASP A 159 10.23 17.89 3.77
C ASP A 159 10.75 18.68 4.99
N ASN A 160 10.01 19.69 5.44
CA ASN A 160 10.36 20.47 6.61
C ASN A 160 9.11 21.09 7.27
N PRO A 161 8.58 20.47 8.33
CA PRO A 161 7.37 20.93 8.99
C PRO A 161 7.49 22.34 9.60
N ASP A 162 8.67 22.71 10.10
CA ASP A 162 8.89 24.01 10.73
C ASP A 162 8.92 25.13 9.68
N MET A 163 9.56 24.88 8.55
CA MET A 163 9.53 25.78 7.41
C MET A 163 8.11 25.92 6.86
N ALA A 164 7.38 24.82 6.70
CA ALA A 164 5.99 24.86 6.23
C ALA A 164 5.09 25.70 7.15
N ARG A 165 5.25 25.60 8.47
CA ARG A 165 4.54 26.43 9.44
C ARG A 165 4.88 27.90 9.32
N SER A 166 6.15 28.26 9.09
CA SER A 166 6.57 29.66 8.90
C SER A 166 5.95 30.31 7.67
N PHE A 167 5.60 29.52 6.64
CA PHE A 167 4.86 29.96 5.47
C PHE A 167 3.32 29.90 5.66
N GLY A 168 2.82 29.65 6.89
CA GLY A 168 1.39 29.65 7.22
C GLY A 168 0.68 28.33 6.87
N ILE A 169 1.40 27.26 6.52
CA ILE A 169 0.80 25.95 6.24
C ILE A 169 0.42 25.28 7.56
N HIS A 170 -0.82 24.83 7.67
CA HIS A 170 -1.31 24.06 8.81
C HIS A 170 -0.86 22.59 8.69
N THR A 171 0.35 22.28 9.16
CA THR A 171 0.96 20.95 9.04
C THR A 171 0.07 19.83 9.56
N GLY A 172 -0.60 20.00 10.71
CA GLY A 172 -1.50 18.98 11.25
C GLY A 172 -2.71 18.67 10.34
N ARG A 173 -3.20 19.64 9.54
CA ARG A 173 -4.24 19.35 8.53
C ARG A 173 -3.67 18.58 7.34
N MET A 174 -2.44 18.86 6.93
CA MET A 174 -1.77 18.16 5.84
C MET A 174 -1.45 16.72 6.24
N GLU A 175 -0.98 16.50 7.46
CA GLU A 175 -0.73 15.17 8.03
C GLU A 175 -2.03 14.35 8.12
N LEU A 176 -3.12 14.94 8.64
CA LEU A 176 -4.43 14.30 8.69
C LEU A 176 -4.93 13.91 7.29
N MET A 177 -4.87 14.85 6.34
CA MET A 177 -5.29 14.61 4.96
C MET A 177 -4.46 13.51 4.30
N GLY A 178 -3.14 13.52 4.49
CA GLY A 178 -2.25 12.50 3.98
C GLY A 178 -2.58 11.10 4.50
N LEU A 179 -2.85 10.97 5.81
CA LEU A 179 -3.26 9.70 6.41
C LEU A 179 -4.61 9.21 5.89
N VAL A 180 -5.58 10.12 5.68
CA VAL A 180 -6.89 9.77 5.10
C VAL A 180 -6.74 9.24 3.68
N LEU A 181 -6.03 9.96 2.82
CA LEU A 181 -5.85 9.58 1.41
C LEU A 181 -5.04 8.30 1.26
N SER A 182 -3.93 8.19 1.99
CA SER A 182 -3.07 7.00 1.96
C SER A 182 -3.82 5.75 2.39
N ASN A 183 -4.51 5.79 3.54
CA ASN A 183 -5.26 4.63 4.04
C ASN A 183 -6.47 4.29 3.16
N GLY A 184 -7.05 5.26 2.45
CA GLY A 184 -8.04 5.01 1.41
C GLY A 184 -7.46 4.21 0.23
N VAL A 185 -6.28 4.60 -0.27
CA VAL A 185 -5.57 3.88 -1.34
C VAL A 185 -5.14 2.48 -0.89
N ILE A 186 -4.67 2.35 0.36
CA ILE A 186 -4.29 1.06 0.96
C ILE A 186 -5.50 0.12 1.08
N ALA A 187 -6.65 0.62 1.51
CA ALA A 187 -7.89 -0.16 1.58
C ALA A 187 -8.40 -0.55 0.18
N LEU A 188 -8.21 0.30 -0.84
CA LEU A 188 -8.48 -0.05 -2.23
C LEU A 188 -7.64 -1.28 -2.65
N ALA A 189 -6.34 -1.27 -2.37
CA ALA A 189 -5.47 -2.41 -2.65
C ALA A 189 -5.97 -3.68 -1.93
N GLY A 190 -6.34 -3.57 -0.65
CA GLY A 190 -6.89 -4.68 0.12
C GLY A 190 -8.20 -5.23 -0.46
N ALA A 191 -9.10 -4.36 -0.90
CA ALA A 191 -10.35 -4.73 -1.53
C ALA A 191 -10.16 -5.46 -2.87
N LEU A 192 -9.21 -4.99 -3.70
CA LEU A 192 -8.90 -5.62 -4.98
C LEU A 192 -8.19 -6.97 -4.80
N ILE A 193 -7.24 -7.06 -3.86
CA ILE A 193 -6.55 -8.33 -3.55
C ILE A 193 -7.51 -9.36 -3.00
N ALA A 194 -8.41 -8.98 -2.08
CA ALA A 194 -9.40 -9.88 -1.53
C ALA A 194 -10.37 -10.42 -2.61
N GLN A 195 -10.73 -9.60 -3.60
CA GLN A 195 -11.51 -10.05 -4.75
C GLN A 195 -10.69 -10.94 -5.68
N GLN A 196 -9.43 -10.65 -5.92
CA GLN A 196 -8.54 -11.45 -6.78
C GLN A 196 -8.22 -12.82 -6.15
N GLU A 197 -8.04 -12.89 -4.83
CA GLU A 197 -7.81 -14.14 -4.08
C GLU A 197 -9.12 -14.90 -3.79
N GLY A 198 -10.27 -14.23 -3.89
CA GLY A 198 -11.58 -14.82 -3.65
C GLY A 198 -11.95 -14.95 -2.16
N TYR A 199 -11.24 -14.30 -1.26
CA TYR A 199 -11.54 -14.29 0.18
C TYR A 199 -10.94 -13.09 0.91
N ALA A 200 -11.50 -12.75 2.07
CA ALA A 200 -10.90 -11.82 3.04
C ALA A 200 -10.53 -12.57 4.32
N ASP A 201 -9.40 -12.18 4.91
CA ASP A 201 -8.90 -12.73 6.17
C ASP A 201 -8.37 -11.61 7.06
N VAL A 202 -8.75 -11.63 8.35
CA VAL A 202 -8.35 -10.60 9.32
C VAL A 202 -6.84 -10.54 9.57
N SER A 203 -6.14 -11.64 9.39
CA SER A 203 -4.69 -11.74 9.59
C SER A 203 -3.87 -11.35 8.35
N ARG A 204 -4.54 -11.04 7.23
CA ARG A 204 -3.89 -10.73 5.94
C ARG A 204 -3.08 -9.43 5.99
N GLY A 205 -3.39 -8.54 6.93
CA GLY A 205 -2.67 -7.28 7.13
C GLY A 205 -1.29 -7.41 7.76
N ILE A 206 -1.01 -8.52 8.46
CA ILE A 206 0.25 -8.68 9.21
C ILE A 206 1.44 -8.78 8.25
N GLY A 207 2.36 -7.80 8.33
CA GLY A 207 3.55 -7.72 7.51
C GLY A 207 3.33 -7.10 6.12
N VAL A 208 2.14 -6.59 5.82
CA VAL A 208 1.83 -5.96 4.53
C VAL A 208 2.67 -4.71 4.29
N ILE A 209 2.99 -3.96 5.35
CA ILE A 209 3.87 -2.80 5.27
C ILE A 209 5.27 -3.17 4.72
N VAL A 210 5.77 -4.35 5.08
CA VAL A 210 7.07 -4.85 4.59
C VAL A 210 7.02 -5.06 3.07
N VAL A 211 5.93 -5.63 2.56
CA VAL A 211 5.72 -5.84 1.11
C VAL A 211 5.68 -4.51 0.35
N GLY A 212 4.93 -3.54 0.87
CA GLY A 212 4.83 -2.23 0.23
C GLY A 212 6.14 -1.44 0.27
N LEU A 213 6.86 -1.46 1.40
CA LEU A 213 8.20 -0.85 1.49
C LEU A 213 9.22 -1.56 0.60
N ALA A 214 9.16 -2.90 0.50
CA ALA A 214 10.03 -3.65 -0.41
C ALA A 214 9.80 -3.22 -1.87
N SER A 215 8.54 -3.11 -2.30
CA SER A 215 8.18 -2.64 -3.63
C SER A 215 8.72 -1.24 -3.92
N LEU A 216 8.59 -0.32 -2.96
CA LEU A 216 9.09 1.05 -3.06
C LEU A 216 10.62 1.08 -3.18
N ILE A 217 11.32 0.38 -2.28
CA ILE A 217 12.79 0.40 -2.21
C ILE A 217 13.41 -0.30 -3.40
N ILE A 218 12.87 -1.44 -3.85
CA ILE A 218 13.34 -2.13 -5.05
C ILE A 218 13.22 -1.18 -6.26
N GLY A 219 12.09 -0.48 -6.39
CA GLY A 219 11.90 0.52 -7.43
C GLY A 219 12.97 1.62 -7.38
N GLU A 220 13.21 2.22 -6.21
CA GLU A 220 14.21 3.28 -6.03
C GLU A 220 15.66 2.82 -6.25
N VAL A 221 15.97 1.55 -5.98
CA VAL A 221 17.32 0.98 -6.20
C VAL A 221 17.61 0.77 -7.68
N ILE A 222 16.59 0.34 -8.44
CA ILE A 222 16.71 0.09 -9.90
C ILE A 222 16.93 1.42 -10.65
N PHE A 223 16.20 2.47 -10.27
CA PHE A 223 16.21 3.75 -10.97
C PHE A 223 16.75 4.86 -10.06
N LYS A 224 17.63 5.70 -10.61
CA LYS A 224 18.24 6.83 -9.90
C LYS A 224 17.77 8.16 -10.48
N SER A 225 17.73 9.21 -9.64
CA SER A 225 17.50 10.61 -10.04
C SER A 225 16.18 10.83 -10.78
N LEU A 226 15.07 10.43 -10.17
CA LEU A 226 13.74 10.45 -10.77
C LEU A 226 12.93 11.67 -10.35
N ASN A 227 12.15 12.20 -11.28
CA ASN A 227 11.06 13.13 -11.01
C ASN A 227 9.95 12.43 -10.21
N LEU A 228 9.04 13.20 -9.60
CA LEU A 228 7.96 12.65 -8.78
C LEU A 228 7.08 11.65 -9.56
N ALA A 229 6.71 11.97 -10.79
CA ALA A 229 5.92 11.10 -11.66
C ALA A 229 6.65 9.78 -11.98
N GLU A 230 7.94 9.86 -12.28
CA GLU A 230 8.77 8.69 -12.54
C GLU A 230 8.87 7.78 -11.31
N ARG A 231 8.95 8.36 -10.10
CA ARG A 231 8.94 7.60 -8.84
C ARG A 231 7.68 6.77 -8.66
N LEU A 232 6.50 7.30 -9.00
CA LEU A 232 5.26 6.52 -8.92
C LEU A 232 5.27 5.32 -9.86
N VAL A 233 5.79 5.48 -11.07
CA VAL A 233 5.94 4.37 -12.03
C VAL A 233 6.97 3.36 -11.55
N THR A 234 8.06 3.79 -10.93
CA THR A 234 9.09 2.88 -10.41
C THR A 234 8.58 2.01 -9.25
N ILE A 235 7.61 2.48 -8.46
CA ILE A 235 6.94 1.65 -7.45
C ILE A 235 6.20 0.49 -8.11
N VAL A 236 5.57 0.70 -9.26
CA VAL A 236 4.90 -0.37 -10.02
C VAL A 236 5.93 -1.41 -10.49
N VAL A 237 7.03 -0.95 -11.07
CA VAL A 237 8.12 -1.85 -11.50
C VAL A 237 8.71 -2.60 -10.31
N GLY A 238 8.94 -1.92 -9.19
CA GLY A 238 9.44 -2.52 -7.94
C GLY A 238 8.49 -3.57 -7.38
N SER A 239 7.17 -3.32 -7.43
CA SER A 239 6.16 -4.28 -7.00
C SER A 239 6.14 -5.53 -7.88
N ILE A 240 6.20 -5.37 -9.20
CA ILE A 240 6.29 -6.49 -10.13
C ILE A 240 7.58 -7.29 -9.87
N ALA A 241 8.72 -6.61 -9.72
CA ALA A 241 9.99 -7.26 -9.41
C ALA A 241 9.93 -8.04 -8.08
N TYR A 242 9.29 -7.46 -7.04
CA TYR A 242 9.07 -8.15 -5.78
C TYR A 242 8.23 -9.42 -5.95
N GLN A 243 7.14 -9.38 -6.74
CA GLN A 243 6.32 -10.56 -6.99
C GLN A 243 7.08 -11.64 -7.78
N PHE A 244 7.95 -11.25 -8.71
CA PHE A 244 8.86 -12.20 -9.36
C PHE A 244 9.84 -12.85 -8.37
N LEU A 245 10.37 -12.11 -7.40
CA LEU A 245 11.23 -12.66 -6.36
C LEU A 245 10.47 -13.66 -5.47
N VAL A 246 9.26 -13.33 -5.05
CA VAL A 246 8.39 -14.23 -4.28
C VAL A 246 8.11 -15.52 -5.08
N TRP A 247 7.77 -15.37 -6.37
CA TRP A 247 7.57 -16.53 -7.23
C TRP A 247 8.83 -17.39 -7.39
N ALA A 248 10.00 -16.77 -7.57
CA ALA A 248 11.26 -17.50 -7.68
C ALA A 248 11.57 -18.32 -6.43
N VAL A 249 11.30 -17.77 -5.23
CA VAL A 249 11.44 -18.50 -3.96
C VAL A 249 10.53 -19.73 -3.92
N ILE A 250 9.29 -19.60 -4.36
CA ILE A 250 8.33 -20.72 -4.44
C ILE A 250 8.78 -21.75 -5.48
N ALA A 251 9.24 -21.31 -6.64
CA ALA A 251 9.70 -22.16 -7.74
C ALA A 251 10.95 -22.99 -7.37
N LEU A 252 11.80 -22.47 -6.47
CA LEU A 252 12.95 -23.17 -5.91
C LEU A 252 12.57 -24.24 -4.87
N GLY A 253 11.27 -24.42 -4.58
CA GLY A 253 10.77 -25.44 -3.66
C GLY A 253 10.80 -25.05 -2.18
N PHE A 254 11.00 -23.77 -1.87
CA PHE A 254 10.91 -23.29 -0.49
C PHE A 254 9.47 -23.34 0.03
N ASN A 255 9.30 -23.68 1.30
CA ASN A 255 8.00 -23.82 1.92
C ASN A 255 7.30 -22.44 2.03
N THR A 256 6.09 -22.35 1.47
CA THR A 256 5.26 -21.12 1.45
C THR A 256 4.90 -20.62 2.85
N SER A 257 4.93 -21.46 3.88
CA SER A 257 4.68 -21.05 5.27
C SER A 257 5.70 -20.02 5.78
N TYR A 258 6.90 -19.96 5.19
CA TYR A 258 7.96 -19.04 5.56
C TYR A 258 8.08 -17.82 4.63
N LEU A 259 7.09 -17.54 3.79
CA LEU A 259 7.13 -16.39 2.85
C LEU A 259 7.39 -15.06 3.56
N ARG A 260 6.84 -14.86 4.76
CA ARG A 260 7.09 -13.62 5.56
C ARG A 260 8.57 -13.48 5.94
N LEU A 261 9.25 -14.58 6.27
CA LEU A 261 10.68 -14.59 6.57
C LEU A 261 11.50 -14.23 5.32
N TYR A 262 11.19 -14.84 4.18
CA TYR A 262 11.88 -14.55 2.92
C TYR A 262 11.68 -13.12 2.48
N SER A 263 10.46 -12.58 2.61
CA SER A 263 10.15 -11.17 2.33
C SER A 263 10.99 -10.23 3.19
N ALA A 264 11.10 -10.51 4.48
CA ALA A 264 11.90 -9.70 5.41
C ALA A 264 13.39 -9.75 5.05
N VAL A 265 13.91 -10.92 4.70
CA VAL A 265 15.33 -11.09 4.28
C VAL A 265 15.58 -10.36 2.96
N ILE A 266 14.70 -10.48 1.97
CA ILE A 266 14.80 -9.76 0.69
C ILE A 266 14.83 -8.25 0.94
N LEU A 267 13.93 -7.73 1.76
CA LEU A 267 13.90 -6.31 2.11
C LEU A 267 15.18 -5.87 2.80
N ALA A 268 15.67 -6.65 3.79
CA ALA A 268 16.92 -6.35 4.49
C ALA A 268 18.11 -6.29 3.53
N VAL A 269 18.23 -7.25 2.61
CA VAL A 269 19.28 -7.26 1.59
C VAL A 269 19.16 -6.05 0.68
N CYS A 270 17.97 -5.71 0.18
CA CYS A 270 17.75 -4.54 -0.67
C CYS A 270 18.12 -3.22 0.02
N LEU A 271 17.80 -3.09 1.32
CA LEU A 271 18.19 -1.91 2.13
C LEU A 271 19.70 -1.82 2.36
N MET A 272 20.39 -2.93 2.44
CA MET A 272 21.84 -2.97 2.66
C MET A 272 22.64 -2.63 1.38
N ILE A 273 22.12 -2.91 0.18
CA ILE A 273 22.81 -2.67 -1.09
C ILE A 273 23.33 -1.22 -1.25
N PRO A 274 22.55 -0.15 -1.02
CA PRO A 274 23.02 1.24 -1.15
C PRO A 274 24.13 1.56 -0.16
N THR A 275 24.04 1.05 1.07
CA THR A 275 25.01 1.27 2.15
C THR A 275 26.35 0.61 1.82
N PHE A 276 26.33 -0.64 1.38
CA PHE A 276 27.53 -1.36 0.95
C PHE A 276 28.22 -0.66 -0.22
N LYS A 277 27.44 -0.20 -1.21
CA LYS A 277 27.99 0.52 -2.37
C LYS A 277 28.66 1.84 -1.96
N GLN A 278 28.10 2.58 -1.01
CA GLN A 278 28.71 3.81 -0.49
C GLN A 278 30.00 3.52 0.30
N THR A 279 30.02 2.45 1.09
CA THR A 279 31.20 2.04 1.89
C THR A 279 32.35 1.59 0.98
N ILE A 280 32.08 0.81 -0.06
CA ILE A 280 33.09 0.37 -1.04
C ILE A 280 33.64 1.57 -1.81
N LEU A 281 32.79 2.52 -2.24
CA LEU A 281 33.22 3.73 -2.96
C LEU A 281 34.00 4.69 -2.07
N LYS A 282 33.71 4.78 -0.77
CA LYS A 282 34.53 5.58 0.19
C LYS A 282 35.85 4.89 0.48
N GLY A 283 35.90 3.58 0.64
CA GLY A 283 37.14 2.82 0.80
C GLY A 283 38.08 2.95 -0.39
N ALA A 284 37.55 2.93 -1.61
CA ALA A 284 38.34 3.12 -2.83
C ALA A 284 38.87 4.57 -3.01
N LYS A 285 38.21 5.57 -2.39
CA LYS A 285 38.71 6.98 -2.37
C LYS A 285 39.78 7.25 -1.30
N LEU A 286 39.85 6.45 -0.26
CA LEU A 286 40.88 6.55 0.80
C LEU A 286 42.14 5.76 0.46
N SER A 287 42.12 4.94 -0.59
CA SER A 287 43.28 4.14 -1.06
C SER A 287 44.00 4.77 -2.27
N LYS A 288 43.61 5.99 -2.67
CA LYS A 288 44.33 6.86 -3.61
C LYS A 288 44.83 8.12 -2.91
#